data_0cbc3d3c7cd263a2a13b1e915b467a90
#
_entry.id   0cbc3d3c7cd263a2a13b1e915b467a90
#
_cell.length_a   1.000
_cell.length_b   1.000
_cell.length_c   1.000
_cell.angle_alpha   90.00
_cell.angle_beta   90.00
_cell.angle_gamma   90.00
#
_symmetry.space_group_name_H-M   'P 1'
#
loop_
_entity.id
_entity.type
_entity.pdbx_description
1 polymer ?
#
loop_
_entity_poly.entity_id
_entity_poly.type
_entity_poly.pdbx_seq_one_letter_code
_entity_poly.pdbx_strand_id
1 'polypeptide(L)' 'MSVKLVPDEEFIALWRELGSPKAVAEMIGIDVRNVYSRRNNLLKRGIALETRTKGNTAIRYNREEVLAKVQNRLEA' A
#
# COMPACT_ATOMS: atom_id res chain seq x y z
N MET A 1 -2.24 -21.56 3.06
CA MET A 1 -1.64 -20.36 3.66
C MET A 1 -2.63 -19.20 3.61
N SER A 2 -2.95 -18.68 4.76
CA SER A 2 -3.85 -17.54 4.82
C SER A 2 -3.11 -16.28 4.34
N VAL A 3 -3.70 -15.59 3.37
CA VAL A 3 -3.23 -14.28 2.98
C VAL A 3 -3.54 -13.33 4.13
N LYS A 4 -2.51 -12.65 4.64
CA LYS A 4 -2.70 -11.69 5.72
C LYS A 4 -3.39 -10.46 5.15
N LEU A 5 -4.68 -10.34 5.43
CA LEU A 5 -5.44 -9.16 5.02
C LEU A 5 -5.14 -8.02 5.99
N VAL A 6 -4.55 -6.96 5.47
CA VAL A 6 -4.32 -5.75 6.27
C VAL A 6 -5.59 -4.90 6.27
N PRO A 7 -5.87 -4.18 7.36
CA PRO A 7 -7.00 -3.24 7.39
C PRO A 7 -6.84 -2.13 6.36
N ASP A 8 -7.95 -1.52 5.97
CA ASP A 8 -7.93 -0.43 5.00
C ASP A 8 -7.03 0.73 5.45
N GLU A 9 -7.04 1.04 6.73
CA GLU A 9 -6.19 2.11 7.29
C GLU A 9 -4.71 1.83 7.06
N GLU A 10 -4.29 0.59 7.31
CA GLU A 10 -2.90 0.18 7.09
C GLU A 10 -2.56 0.18 5.60
N PHE A 11 -3.47 -0.28 4.76
CA PHE A 11 -3.30 -0.25 3.31
C PHE A 11 -3.10 1.18 2.80
N ILE A 12 -3.95 2.10 3.26
CA ILE A 12 -3.87 3.52 2.89
C ILE A 12 -2.54 4.11 3.34
N ALA A 13 -2.12 3.83 4.57
CA ALA A 13 -0.85 4.32 5.09
C ALA A 13 0.34 3.79 4.29
N LEU A 14 0.33 2.51 3.94
CA LEU A 14 1.36 1.91 3.09
C LEU A 14 1.40 2.59 1.72
N TRP A 15 0.24 2.81 1.14
CA TRP A 15 0.16 3.48 -0.16
C TRP A 15 0.76 4.87 -0.11
N ARG A 16 0.43 5.64 0.92
CA ARG A 16 0.93 7.01 1.08
C ARG A 16 2.45 7.06 1.30
N GLU A 17 2.99 6.03 1.95
CA GLU A 17 4.44 5.95 2.13
C GLU A 17 5.15 5.52 0.85
N LEU A 18 4.62 4.53 0.15
CA LEU A 18 5.27 3.92 -1.00
C LEU A 18 4.89 4.58 -2.33
N GLY A 19 3.62 4.91 -2.49
CA GLY A 19 3.12 5.50 -3.74
C GLY A 19 3.21 4.57 -4.94
N SER A 20 3.33 3.27 -4.72
CA SER A 20 3.48 2.27 -5.78
C SER A 20 2.68 1.02 -5.44
N PRO A 21 1.76 0.61 -6.31
CA PRO A 21 1.00 -0.61 -6.07
C PRO A 21 1.88 -1.85 -6.01
N LYS A 22 2.95 -1.89 -6.80
CA LYS A 22 3.88 -3.01 -6.78
C LYS A 22 4.61 -3.12 -5.44
N ALA A 23 5.07 -2.00 -4.91
CA ALA A 23 5.75 -1.98 -3.61
C ALA A 23 4.80 -2.36 -2.48
N VAL A 24 3.56 -1.87 -2.53
CA VAL A 24 2.53 -2.25 -1.55
C VAL A 24 2.27 -3.75 -1.61
N ALA A 25 2.15 -4.32 -2.81
CA ALA A 25 1.93 -5.75 -2.98
C ALA A 25 3.08 -6.57 -2.37
N GLU A 26 4.32 -6.15 -2.58
CA GLU A 26 5.48 -6.80 -1.99
C GLU A 26 5.49 -6.72 -0.47
N MET A 27 5.12 -5.57 0.07
CA MET A 27 5.09 -5.36 1.53
C MET A 27 4.03 -6.23 2.21
N ILE A 28 2.87 -6.37 1.59
CA ILE A 28 1.76 -7.15 2.13
C ILE A 28 1.94 -8.65 1.82
N GLY A 29 2.60 -8.96 0.71
CA GLY A 29 2.76 -10.34 0.26
C GLY A 29 1.56 -10.86 -0.53
N ILE A 30 0.91 -9.99 -1.29
CA ILE A 30 -0.23 -10.34 -2.15
C ILE A 30 0.08 -9.98 -3.60
N ASP A 31 -0.78 -10.45 -4.52
CA ASP A 31 -0.66 -10.12 -5.92
C ASP A 31 -0.99 -8.63 -6.14
N VAL A 32 -0.28 -7.99 -7.05
CA VAL A 32 -0.52 -6.59 -7.40
C VAL A 32 -1.95 -6.36 -7.90
N ARG A 33 -2.58 -7.37 -8.51
CA ARG A 33 -3.98 -7.28 -8.93
C ARG A 33 -4.91 -7.03 -7.76
N ASN A 34 -4.64 -7.67 -6.63
CA ASN A 34 -5.42 -7.46 -5.40
C ASN A 34 -5.24 -6.05 -4.87
N VAL A 35 -4.02 -5.49 -5.00
CA VAL A 35 -3.75 -4.11 -4.60
C VAL A 35 -4.58 -3.14 -5.46
N TYR A 36 -4.59 -3.32 -6.77
CA TYR A 36 -5.41 -2.49 -7.66
C TYR A 36 -6.90 -2.59 -7.35
N SER A 37 -7.37 -3.80 -7.09
CA SER A 37 -8.76 -4.03 -6.74
C SER A 37 -9.17 -3.29 -5.46
N ARG A 38 -8.34 -3.39 -4.42
CA ARG A 38 -8.58 -2.66 -3.16
C ARG A 38 -8.53 -1.15 -3.36
N ARG A 39 -7.57 -0.68 -4.13
CA ARG A 39 -7.45 0.75 -4.47
C ARG A 39 -8.72 1.24 -5.14
N ASN A 40 -9.23 0.50 -6.14
CA ASN A 40 -10.45 0.88 -6.84
C ASN A 40 -11.65 0.94 -5.91
N ASN A 41 -11.77 -0.01 -4.99
CA ASN A 41 -12.84 0.00 -4.01
C ASN A 41 -12.76 1.21 -3.07
N LEU A 42 -11.55 1.58 -2.67
CA LEU A 42 -11.34 2.75 -1.83
C LEU A 42 -11.62 4.05 -2.59
N LEU A 43 -11.26 4.11 -3.86
CA LEU A 43 -11.60 5.25 -4.72
C LEU A 43 -13.11 5.45 -4.83
N LYS A 44 -13.87 4.37 -4.93
CA LYS A 44 -15.34 4.44 -4.96
C LYS A 44 -15.92 4.98 -3.66
N ARG A 45 -15.20 4.82 -2.56
CA ARG A 45 -15.60 5.37 -1.26
C ARG A 45 -15.17 6.82 -1.07
N GLY A 46 -14.50 7.41 -2.06
CA GLY A 46 -14.04 8.78 -2.01
C GLY A 46 -12.64 8.97 -1.45
N ILE A 47 -11.88 7.89 -1.29
CA ILE A 47 -10.50 7.95 -0.79
C ILE A 47 -9.56 8.00 -1.99
N ALA A 48 -8.86 9.12 -2.15
CA ALA A 48 -7.91 9.28 -3.26
C ALA A 48 -6.57 8.63 -2.92
N LEU A 49 -6.13 7.74 -3.79
CA LEU A 49 -4.83 7.07 -3.66
C LEU A 49 -4.06 7.28 -4.96
N GLU A 50 -3.23 8.29 -4.98
CA GLU A 50 -2.45 8.64 -6.16
C GLU A 50 -1.18 7.81 -6.26
N THR A 51 -0.84 7.40 -7.49
CA THR A 51 0.40 6.70 -7.77
C THR A 51 1.50 7.71 -8.02
N ARG A 52 2.60 7.61 -7.25
CA ARG A 52 3.74 8.51 -7.40
C ARG A 52 4.80 7.97 -8.36
N THR A 53 4.68 6.72 -8.77
CA THR A 53 5.61 6.10 -9.71
C THR A 53 4.92 5.87 -11.05
N LYS A 54 5.66 6.04 -12.14
CA LYS A 54 5.15 5.78 -13.47
C LYS A 54 5.37 4.32 -13.87
N GLY A 55 4.28 3.64 -14.24
CA GLY A 55 4.36 2.30 -14.78
C GLY A 55 4.98 1.28 -13.83
N ASN A 56 5.91 0.49 -14.34
CA ASN A 56 6.54 -0.59 -13.59
C ASN A 56 7.86 -0.19 -12.93
N THR A 57 8.06 1.09 -12.70
CA THR A 57 9.29 1.56 -12.07
C THR A 57 9.39 1.03 -10.64
N ALA A 58 10.43 0.25 -10.39
CA ALA A 58 10.69 -0.24 -9.04
C ALA A 58 11.21 0.91 -8.19
N ILE A 59 10.59 1.11 -7.04
CA ILE A 59 11.06 2.10 -6.07
C ILE A 59 11.94 1.41 -5.04
N ARG A 60 12.95 2.12 -4.56
CA ARG A 60 13.77 1.64 -3.47
C ARG A 60 13.16 2.07 -2.16
N TYR A 61 12.95 1.11 -1.29
CA TYR A 61 12.42 1.40 0.05
C TYR A 61 13.04 0.44 1.05
N ASN A 62 13.13 0.90 2.30
CA ASN A 62 13.54 0.06 3.41
C ASN A 62 12.27 -0.45 4.08
N ARG A 63 12.08 -1.75 4.07
CA ARG A 63 10.88 -2.38 4.61
C ARG A 63 10.65 -2.04 6.08
N GLU A 64 11.70 -2.09 6.89
CA GLU A 64 11.59 -1.79 8.32
C GLU A 64 11.23 -0.32 8.55
N GLU A 65 11.83 0.56 7.79
CA GLU A 65 11.55 1.99 7.87
C GLU A 65 10.11 2.31 7.47
N VAL A 66 9.65 1.70 6.38
CA VAL A 66 8.26 1.88 5.93
C VAL A 66 7.29 1.38 6.97
N LEU A 67 7.54 0.20 7.55
CA LEU A 67 6.68 -0.36 8.60
C LEU A 67 6.62 0.55 9.82
N ALA A 68 7.76 1.12 10.22
CA ALA A 68 7.80 2.05 11.34
C ALA A 68 6.99 3.31 11.06
N LYS A 69 7.12 3.87 9.86
CA LYS A 69 6.35 5.06 9.46
C LYS A 69 4.86 4.80 9.40
N VAL A 70 4.47 3.66 8.87
CA VAL A 70 3.06 3.26 8.80
C VAL A 70 2.50 3.12 10.21
N GLN A 71 3.23 2.48 11.11
CA GLN A 71 2.81 2.30 12.49
C GLN A 71 2.64 3.64 13.19
N ASN A 72 3.55 4.57 12.98
CA ASN A 72 3.46 5.92 13.54
C ASN A 72 2.21 6.64 13.04
N ARG A 73 1.87 6.49 11.78
CA ARG A 73 0.65 7.09 11.23
C ARG A 73 -0.61 6.53 11.85
N LEU A 74 -0.62 5.22 12.12
CA LEU A 74 -1.78 4.55 12.71
C LEU A 74 -1.96 4.89 14.19
N GLU A 75 -0.86 5.18 14.88
CA GLU A 75 -0.88 5.55 16.30
C GLU A 75 -1.11 7.04 16.53
N ALA A 76 -0.97 7.84 15.50
CA ALA A 76 -1.11 9.29 15.61
C ALA A 76 -2.57 9.74 15.81
#